data_dfc708bdf31215ddf228a4dd0417b89c
#
_entry.id   dfc708bdf31215ddf228a4dd0417b89c
#
_cell.length_a   1.000
_cell.length_b   1.000
_cell.length_c   1.000
_cell.angle_alpha   90.00
_cell.angle_beta   90.00
_cell.angle_gamma   90.00
#
_symmetry.space_group_name_H-M   'P 1'
#
loop_
_entity.id
_entity.type
_entity.pdbx_description
1 polymer ?
#
loop_
_entity_poly.entity_id
_entity_poly.type
_entity_poly.pdbx_seq_one_letter_code
_entity_poly.pdbx_strand_id
1 'polypeptide(L)'
;MKIKSFFKYVEIQTKAASMIPFVLGTVLVFYRYRRFTPLNFFLMLLSLLAFDMGTTAINNYIDYKSAIKKTGFGYEKHNAIVRDNIKEKEAVFSIVILMMIATTAGVLLFLNTDYVVLVLGAVSFIVGVLYSAGPVPISRTPFGEVFSGVFMGFLIPFISLYIHIYDQNILTISFLNYDLTISLKILEILSVFLCSVPAVTGIANIMLANNICDMEEDFENSRHTLPLYIGKEKSLILFKMLYYISYIAVILACALKILPYVSLLFLLTFIPLRNNVRAFLLKQSKKETFALSIKNFVLMNVCLIFTLLIALGFELVSG
;
A
#
# COMPACT_ATOMS: atom_id res chain seq x y z
N MET A 1 17.91 -10.13 19.27
CA MET A 1 17.06 -8.91 19.32
C MET A 1 15.82 -9.16 20.19
N LYS A 2 15.41 -8.19 21.05
CA LYS A 2 14.17 -8.31 21.85
C LYS A 2 12.95 -8.15 20.93
N ILE A 3 11.83 -8.86 21.21
CA ILE A 3 10.60 -8.79 20.40
C ILE A 3 10.10 -7.36 20.21
N LYS A 4 10.11 -6.54 21.26
CA LYS A 4 9.69 -5.13 21.19
C LYS A 4 10.57 -4.30 20.24
N SER A 5 11.88 -4.54 20.24
CA SER A 5 12.83 -3.88 19.33
C SER A 5 12.65 -4.35 17.88
N PHE A 6 12.31 -5.62 17.67
CA PHE A 6 11.97 -6.14 16.35
C PHE A 6 10.74 -5.44 15.76
N PHE A 7 9.62 -5.35 16.49
CA PHE A 7 8.41 -4.68 16.02
C PHE A 7 8.63 -3.19 15.72
N LYS A 8 9.51 -2.54 16.46
CA LYS A 8 9.91 -1.16 16.16
C LYS A 8 10.80 -1.08 14.91
N TYR A 9 11.70 -2.06 14.74
CA TYR A 9 12.62 -2.12 13.59
C TYR A 9 11.87 -2.34 12.27
N VAL A 10 10.82 -3.16 12.27
CA VAL A 10 9.96 -3.39 11.11
C VAL A 10 8.80 -2.40 11.04
N GLU A 11 8.68 -1.46 11.99
CA GLU A 11 7.62 -0.46 12.07
C GLU A 11 6.22 -1.07 11.93
N ILE A 12 5.88 -1.99 12.82
CA ILE A 12 4.63 -2.78 12.72
C ILE A 12 3.37 -1.89 12.57
N GLN A 13 3.39 -0.68 13.13
CA GLN A 13 2.27 0.26 13.04
C GLN A 13 2.01 0.77 11.61
N THR A 14 3.01 0.74 10.71
CA THR A 14 2.86 1.19 9.32
C THR A 14 2.23 0.13 8.42
N LYS A 15 2.14 -1.14 8.89
CA LYS A 15 1.63 -2.27 8.10
C LYS A 15 0.15 -2.15 7.76
N ALA A 16 -0.58 -1.26 8.42
CA ALA A 16 -1.94 -0.91 8.01
C ALA A 16 -2.03 -0.46 6.54
N ALA A 17 -0.96 0.15 6.00
CA ALA A 17 -0.91 0.61 4.61
C ALA A 17 -0.94 -0.53 3.58
N SER A 18 -0.47 -1.73 3.93
CA SER A 18 -0.54 -2.94 3.08
C SER A 18 -1.70 -3.86 3.47
N MET A 19 -2.00 -3.98 4.77
CA MET A 19 -3.03 -4.90 5.26
C MET A 19 -4.45 -4.43 4.93
N ILE A 20 -4.74 -3.14 4.98
CA ILE A 20 -6.06 -2.62 4.62
C ILE A 20 -6.38 -2.89 3.14
N PRO A 21 -5.51 -2.58 2.16
CA PRO A 21 -5.70 -2.96 0.76
C PRO A 21 -5.82 -4.48 0.55
N PHE A 22 -5.05 -5.29 1.28
CA PHE A 22 -5.16 -6.75 1.25
C PHE A 22 -6.57 -7.22 1.66
N VAL A 23 -7.09 -6.70 2.78
CA VAL A 23 -8.45 -7.01 3.25
C VAL A 23 -9.49 -6.49 2.27
N LEU A 24 -9.31 -5.28 1.69
CA LEU A 24 -10.22 -4.73 0.68
C LEU A 24 -10.36 -5.68 -0.52
N GLY A 25 -9.24 -6.15 -1.09
CA GLY A 25 -9.26 -7.08 -2.22
C GLY A 25 -9.92 -8.41 -1.87
N THR A 26 -9.65 -8.94 -0.67
CA THR A 26 -10.25 -10.18 -0.16
C THR A 26 -11.77 -10.05 0.04
N VAL A 27 -12.23 -8.94 0.64
CA VAL A 27 -13.67 -8.71 0.84
C VAL A 27 -14.36 -8.46 -0.50
N LEU A 28 -13.70 -7.76 -1.43
CA LEU A 28 -14.23 -7.49 -2.76
C LEU A 28 -14.44 -8.77 -3.57
N VAL A 29 -13.50 -9.74 -3.53
CA VAL A 29 -13.69 -11.02 -4.22
C VAL A 29 -14.82 -11.82 -3.59
N PHE A 30 -14.92 -11.81 -2.27
CA PHE A 30 -16.01 -12.50 -1.59
C PHE A 30 -17.39 -11.87 -1.95
N TYR A 31 -17.47 -10.56 -2.03
CA TYR A 31 -18.68 -9.85 -2.44
C TYR A 31 -19.05 -10.14 -3.90
N ARG A 32 -18.11 -9.98 -4.86
CA ARG A 32 -18.43 -10.06 -6.30
C ARG A 32 -18.52 -11.48 -6.85
N TYR A 33 -17.69 -12.41 -6.35
CA TYR A 33 -17.50 -13.73 -6.95
C TYR A 33 -17.92 -14.88 -6.02
N ARG A 34 -18.22 -14.61 -4.77
CA ARG A 34 -18.58 -15.64 -3.76
C ARG A 34 -17.52 -16.73 -3.63
N ARG A 35 -16.26 -16.37 -3.82
CA ARG A 35 -15.14 -17.30 -3.77
C ARG A 35 -14.15 -16.89 -2.67
N PHE A 36 -13.62 -17.92 -2.00
CA PHE A 36 -12.54 -17.75 -1.02
C PHE A 36 -11.72 -19.04 -0.96
N THR A 37 -10.41 -18.92 -1.15
CA THR A 37 -9.45 -20.04 -1.09
C THR A 37 -8.54 -19.81 0.11
N PRO A 38 -8.78 -20.50 1.26
CA PRO A 38 -8.07 -20.24 2.51
C PRO A 38 -6.55 -20.37 2.38
N LEU A 39 -6.05 -21.40 1.68
CA LEU A 39 -4.63 -21.62 1.49
C LEU A 39 -3.97 -20.42 0.78
N ASN A 40 -4.54 -19.97 -0.33
CA ASN A 40 -4.01 -18.83 -1.09
C ASN A 40 -4.05 -17.53 -0.25
N PHE A 41 -5.12 -17.34 0.53
CA PHE A 41 -5.23 -16.21 1.46
C PHE A 41 -4.07 -16.20 2.46
N PHE A 42 -3.80 -17.32 3.14
CA PHE A 42 -2.73 -17.38 4.14
C PHE A 42 -1.33 -17.28 3.53
N LEU A 43 -1.11 -17.86 2.35
CA LEU A 43 0.17 -17.71 1.62
C LEU A 43 0.41 -16.26 1.20
N MET A 44 -0.60 -15.58 0.67
CA MET A 44 -0.52 -14.16 0.30
C MET A 44 -0.31 -13.29 1.54
N LEU A 45 -1.06 -13.52 2.63
CA LEU A 45 -0.91 -12.78 3.89
C LEU A 45 0.52 -12.90 4.43
N LEU A 46 1.06 -14.12 4.47
CA LEU A 46 2.41 -14.38 4.97
C LEU A 46 3.47 -13.74 4.08
N SER A 47 3.35 -13.90 2.75
CA SER A 47 4.28 -13.32 1.78
C SER A 47 4.27 -11.79 1.87
N LEU A 48 3.10 -11.17 1.84
CA LEU A 48 2.93 -9.72 1.86
C LEU A 48 3.44 -9.10 3.18
N LEU A 49 3.05 -9.68 4.32
CA LEU A 49 3.44 -9.14 5.62
C LEU A 49 4.95 -9.28 5.86
N ALA A 50 5.53 -10.45 5.51
CA ALA A 50 6.97 -10.67 5.63
C ALA A 50 7.76 -9.75 4.67
N PHE A 51 7.27 -9.53 3.44
CA PHE A 51 7.89 -8.63 2.47
C PHE A 51 7.83 -7.18 2.93
N ASP A 52 6.68 -6.69 3.38
CA ASP A 52 6.52 -5.32 3.87
C ASP A 52 7.37 -5.05 5.13
N MET A 53 7.46 -6.03 6.05
CA MET A 53 8.39 -5.93 7.19
C MET A 53 9.84 -5.94 6.73
N GLY A 54 10.18 -6.79 5.74
CA GLY A 54 11.53 -6.92 5.19
C GLY A 54 12.01 -5.64 4.49
N THR A 55 11.19 -5.03 3.65
CA THR A 55 11.52 -3.78 2.95
C THR A 55 11.65 -2.61 3.92
N THR A 56 10.82 -2.54 4.95
CA THR A 56 10.98 -1.54 6.02
C THR A 56 12.28 -1.74 6.80
N ALA A 57 12.63 -2.99 7.12
CA ALA A 57 13.89 -3.31 7.77
C ALA A 57 15.11 -2.95 6.90
N ILE A 58 15.03 -3.20 5.57
CA ILE A 58 16.05 -2.78 4.60
C ILE A 58 16.20 -1.26 4.61
N ASN A 59 15.10 -0.51 4.55
CA ASN A 59 15.13 0.94 4.58
C ASN A 59 15.81 1.47 5.86
N ASN A 60 15.39 0.99 7.02
CA ASN A 60 15.99 1.35 8.31
C ASN A 60 17.48 0.98 8.39
N TYR A 61 17.89 -0.14 7.78
CA TYR A 61 19.30 -0.56 7.74
C TYR A 61 20.13 0.32 6.79
N ILE A 62 19.60 0.67 5.62
CA ILE A 62 20.25 1.57 4.67
C ILE A 62 20.42 2.96 5.31
N ASP A 63 19.37 3.49 5.93
CA ASP A 63 19.45 4.78 6.64
C ASP A 63 20.49 4.74 7.76
N TYR A 64 20.60 3.62 8.49
CA TYR A 64 21.66 3.43 9.50
C TYR A 64 23.07 3.46 8.90
N LYS A 65 23.26 2.86 7.72
CA LYS A 65 24.59 2.81 7.04
C LYS A 65 24.95 4.12 6.34
N SER A 66 23.99 4.79 5.72
CA SER A 66 24.21 5.98 4.90
C SER A 66 24.15 7.29 5.66
N ALA A 67 23.78 7.28 6.94
CA ALA A 67 23.68 8.50 7.76
C ALA A 67 25.03 9.22 7.89
N ILE A 68 25.15 10.36 7.22
CA ILE A 68 26.32 11.26 7.29
C ILE A 68 26.33 11.99 8.64
N LYS A 69 25.16 12.50 9.07
CA LYS A 69 24.96 13.10 10.40
C LYS A 69 24.26 12.08 11.30
N LYS A 70 24.98 11.52 12.24
CA LYS A 70 24.45 10.57 13.23
C LYS A 70 23.73 11.23 14.41
N THR A 71 23.70 12.57 14.46
CA THR A 71 23.10 13.39 15.52
C THR A 71 22.36 14.57 14.91
N GLY A 72 21.17 14.90 15.41
CA GLY A 72 20.31 15.96 14.91
C GLY A 72 19.11 15.43 14.11
N PHE A 73 18.12 16.25 13.79
CA PHE A 73 16.86 15.92 13.11
C PHE A 73 16.09 14.72 13.69
N GLY A 74 16.45 14.26 14.90
CA GLY A 74 15.77 13.13 15.55
C GLY A 74 16.20 11.74 15.07
N TYR A 75 17.26 11.60 14.27
CA TYR A 75 17.82 10.32 13.80
C TYR A 75 17.99 9.30 14.94
N GLU A 76 18.55 9.73 16.08
CA GLU A 76 18.74 8.89 17.27
C GLU A 76 17.42 8.34 17.85
N LYS A 77 16.30 9.03 17.62
CA LYS A 77 14.97 8.64 18.09
C LYS A 77 14.21 7.81 17.07
N HIS A 78 14.43 8.05 15.78
CA HIS A 78 13.64 7.44 14.70
C HIS A 78 14.25 6.13 14.21
N ASN A 79 15.56 6.03 14.06
CA ASN A 79 16.19 4.77 13.64
C ASN A 79 16.24 3.75 14.78
N ALA A 80 15.50 2.64 14.65
CA ALA A 80 15.39 1.62 15.69
C ALA A 80 16.73 0.92 15.99
N ILE A 81 17.63 0.80 15.01
CA ILE A 81 18.94 0.16 15.19
C ILE A 81 19.79 0.97 16.20
N VAL A 82 19.80 2.30 16.05
CA VAL A 82 20.55 3.20 16.93
C VAL A 82 19.88 3.29 18.30
N ARG A 83 18.59 3.58 18.32
CA ARG A 83 17.83 3.79 19.55
C ARG A 83 17.81 2.60 20.49
N ASP A 84 17.62 1.39 19.95
CA ASP A 84 17.46 0.16 20.73
C ASP A 84 18.77 -0.67 20.76
N ASN A 85 19.90 -0.14 20.28
CA ASN A 85 21.22 -0.79 20.19
C ASN A 85 21.15 -2.18 19.56
N ILE A 86 20.45 -2.31 18.43
CA ILE A 86 20.31 -3.57 17.69
C ILE A 86 21.67 -3.90 17.04
N LYS A 87 22.19 -5.11 17.28
CA LYS A 87 23.43 -5.54 16.63
C LYS A 87 23.21 -5.65 15.11
N GLU A 88 24.17 -5.16 14.34
CA GLU A 88 24.11 -5.19 12.88
C GLU A 88 23.82 -6.60 12.33
N LYS A 89 24.49 -7.63 12.87
CA LYS A 89 24.24 -9.03 12.50
C LYS A 89 22.76 -9.46 12.72
N GLU A 90 22.15 -9.01 13.80
CA GLU A 90 20.74 -9.31 14.10
C GLU A 90 19.79 -8.57 13.16
N ALA A 91 20.12 -7.33 12.78
CA ALA A 91 19.36 -6.56 11.81
C ALA A 91 19.37 -7.24 10.43
N VAL A 92 20.57 -7.56 9.92
CA VAL A 92 20.73 -8.25 8.62
C VAL A 92 20.08 -9.64 8.64
N PHE A 93 20.26 -10.43 9.71
CA PHE A 93 19.66 -11.75 9.85
C PHE A 93 18.13 -11.68 9.79
N SER A 94 17.53 -10.66 10.43
CA SER A 94 16.08 -10.45 10.37
C SER A 94 15.59 -10.13 8.96
N ILE A 95 16.33 -9.30 8.19
CA ILE A 95 16.02 -9.00 6.79
C ILE A 95 16.04 -10.30 5.97
N VAL A 96 17.11 -11.10 6.09
CA VAL A 96 17.26 -12.36 5.32
C VAL A 96 16.12 -13.32 5.62
N ILE A 97 15.76 -13.52 6.89
CA ILE A 97 14.65 -14.40 7.28
C ILE A 97 13.32 -13.89 6.71
N LEU A 98 13.03 -12.60 6.86
CA LEU A 98 11.78 -12.03 6.34
C LEU A 98 11.67 -12.17 4.83
N MET A 99 12.76 -11.89 4.10
CA MET A 99 12.78 -12.05 2.64
C MET A 99 12.68 -13.52 2.21
N MET A 100 13.29 -14.45 2.94
CA MET A 100 13.13 -15.90 2.67
C MET A 100 11.68 -16.33 2.89
N ILE A 101 11.04 -15.94 4.00
CA ILE A 101 9.63 -16.25 4.27
C ILE A 101 8.74 -15.68 3.16
N ALA A 102 8.94 -14.42 2.80
CA ALA A 102 8.17 -13.75 1.76
C ALA A 102 8.29 -14.46 0.41
N THR A 103 9.52 -14.77 -0.01
CA THR A 103 9.79 -15.45 -1.29
C THR A 103 9.24 -16.87 -1.28
N THR A 104 9.46 -17.65 -0.22
CA THR A 104 8.95 -19.03 -0.12
C THR A 104 7.42 -19.05 -0.18
N ALA A 105 6.74 -18.21 0.60
CA ALA A 105 5.29 -18.12 0.58
C ALA A 105 4.77 -17.64 -0.80
N GLY A 106 5.45 -16.68 -1.45
CA GLY A 106 5.13 -16.22 -2.80
C GLY A 106 5.29 -17.30 -3.87
N VAL A 107 6.36 -18.11 -3.79
CA VAL A 107 6.56 -19.25 -4.70
C VAL A 107 5.50 -20.33 -4.46
N LEU A 108 5.19 -20.66 -3.21
CA LEU A 108 4.10 -21.61 -2.91
C LEU A 108 2.75 -21.11 -3.41
N LEU A 109 2.49 -19.80 -3.31
CA LEU A 109 1.29 -19.18 -3.86
C LEU A 109 1.23 -19.31 -5.38
N PHE A 110 2.34 -19.03 -6.09
CA PHE A 110 2.44 -19.25 -7.52
C PHE A 110 2.15 -20.71 -7.90
N LEU A 111 2.73 -21.68 -7.20
CA LEU A 111 2.50 -23.12 -7.47
C LEU A 111 1.05 -23.56 -7.24
N ASN A 112 0.29 -22.82 -6.42
CA ASN A 112 -1.14 -23.04 -6.18
C ASN A 112 -2.07 -22.20 -7.09
N THR A 113 -1.50 -21.34 -7.94
CA THR A 113 -2.26 -20.45 -8.84
C THR A 113 -1.75 -20.55 -10.26
N ASP A 114 -1.16 -19.47 -10.79
CA ASP A 114 -0.67 -19.40 -12.16
C ASP A 114 0.51 -18.42 -12.36
N TYR A 115 1.01 -18.31 -13.61
CA TYR A 115 2.10 -17.43 -13.98
C TYR A 115 1.81 -15.94 -13.78
N VAL A 116 0.55 -15.53 -13.73
CA VAL A 116 0.16 -14.14 -13.46
C VAL A 116 0.61 -13.75 -12.07
N VAL A 117 0.36 -14.60 -11.07
CA VAL A 117 0.78 -14.36 -9.67
C VAL A 117 2.29 -14.31 -9.56
N LEU A 118 3.01 -15.16 -10.29
CA LEU A 118 4.48 -15.12 -10.34
C LEU A 118 4.99 -13.77 -10.88
N VAL A 119 4.47 -13.34 -12.04
CA VAL A 119 4.91 -12.09 -12.69
C VAL A 119 4.57 -10.87 -11.84
N LEU A 120 3.31 -10.77 -11.38
CA LEU A 120 2.89 -9.64 -10.54
C LEU A 120 3.62 -9.62 -9.20
N GLY A 121 3.84 -10.79 -8.59
CA GLY A 121 4.63 -10.94 -7.38
C GLY A 121 6.09 -10.51 -7.59
N ALA A 122 6.75 -11.01 -8.64
CA ALA A 122 8.14 -10.66 -8.95
C ALA A 122 8.30 -9.14 -9.20
N VAL A 123 7.40 -8.53 -9.99
CA VAL A 123 7.39 -7.08 -10.22
C VAL A 123 7.19 -6.32 -8.90
N SER A 124 6.28 -6.77 -8.05
CA SER A 124 6.03 -6.15 -6.73
C SER A 124 7.27 -6.23 -5.84
N PHE A 125 7.97 -7.37 -5.81
CA PHE A 125 9.21 -7.55 -5.04
C PHE A 125 10.32 -6.64 -5.56
N ILE A 126 10.54 -6.60 -6.88
CA ILE A 126 11.56 -5.75 -7.50
C ILE A 126 11.28 -4.28 -7.18
N VAL A 127 10.05 -3.81 -7.42
CA VAL A 127 9.69 -2.41 -7.18
C VAL A 127 9.72 -2.08 -5.69
N GLY A 128 9.25 -2.97 -4.81
CA GLY A 128 9.29 -2.76 -3.37
C GLY A 128 10.72 -2.62 -2.81
N VAL A 129 11.66 -3.40 -3.32
CA VAL A 129 13.08 -3.25 -2.97
C VAL A 129 13.65 -1.95 -3.56
N LEU A 130 13.41 -1.67 -4.85
CA LEU A 130 13.89 -0.45 -5.52
C LEU A 130 13.24 0.83 -4.97
N TYR A 131 12.08 0.71 -4.32
CA TYR A 131 11.44 1.85 -3.67
C TYR A 131 12.30 2.44 -2.55
N SER A 132 12.97 1.60 -1.77
CA SER A 132 13.79 1.99 -0.62
C SER A 132 15.29 1.85 -0.86
N ALA A 133 15.71 0.98 -1.77
CA ALA A 133 17.09 0.59 -2.01
C ALA A 133 17.48 0.77 -3.48
N GLY A 134 18.78 0.87 -3.74
CA GLY A 134 19.34 1.01 -5.09
C GLY A 134 20.07 2.33 -5.31
N PRO A 135 20.60 2.56 -6.50
CA PRO A 135 21.41 3.75 -6.79
C PRO A 135 20.57 5.04 -6.71
N VAL A 136 19.29 4.99 -7.10
CA VAL A 136 18.31 6.07 -6.93
C VAL A 136 17.01 5.44 -6.44
N PRO A 137 16.73 5.41 -5.12
CA PRO A 137 15.49 4.88 -4.59
C PRO A 137 14.28 5.65 -5.13
N ILE A 138 13.22 4.93 -5.53
CA ILE A 138 12.01 5.53 -6.11
C ILE A 138 11.38 6.54 -5.13
N SER A 139 11.43 6.25 -3.82
CA SER A 139 10.95 7.13 -2.76
C SER A 139 11.64 8.51 -2.69
N ARG A 140 12.82 8.65 -3.32
CA ARG A 140 13.57 9.90 -3.40
C ARG A 140 13.39 10.64 -4.73
N THR A 141 12.47 10.18 -5.56
CA THR A 141 12.14 10.72 -6.89
C THR A 141 10.73 11.32 -6.89
N PRO A 142 10.34 12.10 -7.92
CA PRO A 142 8.98 12.65 -8.04
C PRO A 142 7.91 11.59 -8.30
N PHE A 143 8.29 10.34 -8.44
CA PHE A 143 7.37 9.23 -8.72
C PHE A 143 6.97 8.44 -7.47
N GLY A 144 7.50 8.79 -6.29
CA GLY A 144 7.25 8.08 -5.03
C GLY A 144 5.77 7.91 -4.71
N GLU A 145 4.96 8.97 -4.88
CA GLU A 145 3.52 8.97 -4.65
C GLU A 145 2.77 8.06 -5.61
N VAL A 146 3.14 8.07 -6.89
CA VAL A 146 2.50 7.24 -7.92
C VAL A 146 2.80 5.77 -7.67
N PHE A 147 4.08 5.43 -7.47
CA PHE A 147 4.47 4.03 -7.23
C PHE A 147 3.88 3.49 -5.93
N SER A 148 3.90 4.24 -4.83
CA SER A 148 3.28 3.79 -3.58
C SER A 148 1.77 3.61 -3.73
N GLY A 149 1.08 4.56 -4.37
CA GLY A 149 -0.36 4.49 -4.63
C GLY A 149 -0.73 3.29 -5.51
N VAL A 150 -0.03 3.08 -6.63
CA VAL A 150 -0.33 1.99 -7.57
C VAL A 150 0.03 0.64 -6.98
N PHE A 151 1.23 0.45 -6.43
CA PHE A 151 1.67 -0.85 -5.94
C PHE A 151 0.96 -1.27 -4.65
N MET A 152 0.81 -0.38 -3.68
CA MET A 152 0.14 -0.72 -2.44
C MET A 152 -1.38 -0.54 -2.53
N GLY A 153 -1.85 0.51 -3.21
CA GLY A 153 -3.28 0.85 -3.26
C GLY A 153 -4.07 0.09 -4.34
N PHE A 154 -3.44 -0.38 -5.42
CA PHE A 154 -4.12 -1.15 -6.47
C PHE A 154 -3.58 -2.57 -6.62
N LEU A 155 -2.26 -2.77 -6.72
CA LEU A 155 -1.73 -4.10 -7.03
C LEU A 155 -1.94 -5.08 -5.87
N ILE A 156 -1.84 -4.65 -4.62
CA ILE A 156 -2.18 -5.50 -3.47
C ILE A 156 -3.65 -5.93 -3.50
N PRO A 157 -4.66 -5.04 -3.58
CA PRO A 157 -6.06 -5.48 -3.69
C PRO A 157 -6.31 -6.36 -4.91
N PHE A 158 -5.69 -6.05 -6.05
CA PHE A 158 -5.84 -6.83 -7.27
C PHE A 158 -5.32 -8.27 -7.09
N ILE A 159 -4.09 -8.45 -6.60
CA ILE A 159 -3.54 -9.78 -6.35
C ILE A 159 -4.36 -10.51 -5.27
N SER A 160 -4.76 -9.81 -4.19
CA SER A 160 -5.57 -10.38 -3.10
C SER A 160 -6.94 -10.87 -3.59
N LEU A 161 -7.52 -10.22 -4.58
CA LEU A 161 -8.72 -10.69 -5.26
C LEU A 161 -8.38 -11.84 -6.22
N TYR A 162 -7.36 -11.66 -7.06
CA TYR A 162 -7.00 -12.56 -8.15
C TYR A 162 -6.68 -14.00 -7.68
N ILE A 163 -5.97 -14.16 -6.59
CA ILE A 163 -5.57 -15.47 -6.03
C ILE A 163 -6.75 -16.38 -5.67
N HIS A 164 -7.96 -15.84 -5.58
CA HIS A 164 -9.18 -16.59 -5.30
C HIS A 164 -9.98 -16.97 -6.55
N ILE A 165 -9.68 -16.30 -7.67
CA ILE A 165 -10.42 -16.44 -8.94
C ILE A 165 -9.48 -16.54 -10.16
N TYR A 166 -8.24 -16.98 -9.96
CA TYR A 166 -7.24 -17.14 -11.03
C TYR A 166 -7.75 -18.03 -12.18
N ASP A 167 -8.63 -18.99 -11.89
CA ASP A 167 -9.33 -19.87 -12.86
C ASP A 167 -10.40 -19.16 -13.70
N GLN A 168 -10.77 -17.91 -13.39
CA GLN A 168 -11.77 -17.12 -14.13
C GLN A 168 -11.21 -16.42 -15.37
N ASN A 169 -9.92 -16.55 -15.64
CA ASN A 169 -9.24 -15.94 -16.79
C ASN A 169 -9.45 -14.43 -16.93
N ILE A 170 -9.40 -13.69 -15.81
CA ILE A 170 -9.46 -12.22 -15.82
C ILE A 170 -8.19 -11.62 -16.44
N LEU A 171 -7.07 -12.24 -16.13
CA LEU A 171 -5.76 -12.00 -16.71
C LEU A 171 -5.13 -13.37 -16.93
N THR A 172 -4.61 -13.65 -18.11
CA THR A 172 -3.88 -14.89 -18.39
C THR A 172 -2.56 -14.60 -19.09
N ILE A 173 -1.55 -15.33 -18.70
CA ILE A 173 -0.23 -15.35 -19.35
C ILE A 173 0.04 -16.79 -19.74
N SER A 174 0.15 -17.07 -21.03
CA SER A 174 0.41 -18.41 -21.56
C SER A 174 1.62 -18.41 -22.49
N PHE A 175 2.44 -19.43 -22.35
CA PHE A 175 3.57 -19.71 -23.23
C PHE A 175 3.24 -21.00 -24.00
N LEU A 176 3.05 -20.87 -25.30
CA LEU A 176 2.79 -22.01 -26.19
C LEU A 176 3.65 -21.87 -27.44
N ASN A 177 4.40 -22.91 -27.81
CA ASN A 177 5.23 -22.94 -29.03
C ASN A 177 6.13 -21.71 -29.22
N TYR A 178 6.79 -21.23 -28.14
CA TYR A 178 7.60 -20.00 -28.09
C TYR A 178 6.82 -18.68 -28.22
N ASP A 179 5.49 -18.74 -28.31
CA ASP A 179 4.65 -17.55 -28.33
C ASP A 179 4.17 -17.19 -26.93
N LEU A 180 4.30 -15.91 -26.58
CA LEU A 180 3.75 -15.31 -25.35
C LEU A 180 2.41 -14.68 -25.66
N THR A 181 1.34 -15.22 -25.09
CA THR A 181 0.00 -14.64 -25.20
C THR A 181 -0.44 -14.07 -23.85
N ILE A 182 -0.86 -12.80 -23.86
CA ILE A 182 -1.46 -12.13 -22.70
C ILE A 182 -2.90 -11.76 -23.04
N SER A 183 -3.85 -12.27 -22.26
CA SER A 183 -5.27 -11.94 -22.41
C SER A 183 -5.78 -11.20 -21.17
N LEU A 184 -6.57 -10.14 -21.38
CA LEU A 184 -7.03 -9.21 -20.35
C LEU A 184 -8.54 -8.98 -20.48
N LYS A 185 -9.30 -9.26 -19.43
CA LYS A 185 -10.68 -8.77 -19.30
C LYS A 185 -10.65 -7.34 -18.75
N ILE A 186 -10.44 -6.37 -19.64
CA ILE A 186 -10.17 -4.97 -19.29
C ILE A 186 -11.23 -4.40 -18.35
N LEU A 187 -12.53 -4.66 -18.61
CA LEU A 187 -13.60 -4.12 -17.76
C LEU A 187 -13.58 -4.67 -16.33
N GLU A 188 -13.17 -5.92 -16.13
CA GLU A 188 -13.01 -6.50 -14.79
C GLU A 188 -11.84 -5.84 -14.05
N ILE A 189 -10.71 -5.67 -14.72
CA ILE A 189 -9.52 -5.01 -14.13
C ILE A 189 -9.84 -3.55 -13.78
N LEU A 190 -10.53 -2.82 -14.68
CA LEU A 190 -10.96 -1.45 -14.42
C LEU A 190 -11.97 -1.36 -13.27
N SER A 191 -12.84 -2.36 -13.13
CA SER A 191 -13.78 -2.45 -12.01
C SER A 191 -13.05 -2.60 -10.68
N VAL A 192 -12.04 -3.48 -10.61
CA VAL A 192 -11.20 -3.64 -9.41
C VAL A 192 -10.39 -2.36 -9.14
N PHE A 193 -9.84 -1.75 -10.20
CA PHE A 193 -9.13 -0.48 -10.06
C PHE A 193 -10.05 0.61 -9.47
N LEU A 194 -11.24 0.78 -10.00
CA LEU A 194 -12.20 1.79 -9.53
C LEU A 194 -12.57 1.61 -8.05
N CYS A 195 -12.77 0.37 -7.61
CA CYS A 195 -12.98 0.05 -6.20
C CYS A 195 -11.75 0.32 -5.32
N SER A 196 -10.55 0.26 -5.89
CA SER A 196 -9.28 0.46 -5.20
C SER A 196 -8.84 1.93 -5.14
N VAL A 197 -9.49 2.85 -5.87
CA VAL A 197 -9.11 4.27 -5.93
C VAL A 197 -9.00 4.91 -4.54
N PRO A 198 -9.87 4.64 -3.54
CA PRO A 198 -9.69 5.17 -2.19
C PRO A 198 -8.39 4.69 -1.52
N ALA A 199 -7.93 3.47 -1.80
CA ALA A 199 -6.66 2.97 -1.31
C ALA A 199 -5.49 3.61 -2.05
N VAL A 200 -5.55 3.69 -3.39
CA VAL A 200 -4.54 4.32 -4.25
C VAL A 200 -4.28 5.76 -3.82
N THR A 201 -5.32 6.57 -3.79
CA THR A 201 -5.22 8.00 -3.48
C THR A 201 -4.88 8.25 -2.01
N GLY A 202 -5.37 7.39 -1.10
CA GLY A 202 -5.05 7.49 0.31
C GLY A 202 -3.58 7.21 0.60
N ILE A 203 -2.99 6.17 0.00
CA ILE A 203 -1.56 5.85 0.13
C ILE A 203 -0.70 6.90 -0.56
N ALA A 204 -1.05 7.32 -1.78
CA ALA A 204 -0.37 8.42 -2.46
C ALA A 204 -0.37 9.70 -1.59
N ASN A 205 -1.48 10.00 -0.91
CA ASN A 205 -1.57 11.13 0.00
C ASN A 205 -0.76 10.97 1.29
N ILE A 206 -0.58 9.76 1.82
CA ILE A 206 0.35 9.54 2.95
C ILE A 206 1.76 9.90 2.51
N MET A 207 2.20 9.43 1.34
CA MET A 207 3.53 9.75 0.80
C MET A 207 3.67 11.24 0.49
N LEU A 208 2.68 11.84 -0.15
CA LEU A 208 2.65 13.27 -0.48
C LEU A 208 2.70 14.15 0.78
N ALA A 209 1.92 13.81 1.81
CA ALA A 209 1.95 14.53 3.09
C ALA A 209 3.32 14.42 3.77
N ASN A 210 3.95 13.24 3.71
CA ASN A 210 5.30 13.03 4.19
C ASN A 210 6.29 13.97 3.51
N ASN A 211 6.30 13.95 2.18
CA ASN A 211 7.23 14.75 1.36
C ASN A 211 6.96 16.27 1.48
N ILE A 212 5.70 16.69 1.65
CA ILE A 212 5.37 18.11 1.93
C ILE A 212 5.92 18.54 3.30
N CYS A 213 5.83 17.69 4.31
CA CYS A 213 6.37 18.01 5.63
C CYS A 213 7.90 18.04 5.66
N ASP A 214 8.55 17.29 4.78
CA ASP A 214 9.99 17.08 4.77
C ASP A 214 10.72 17.91 3.69
N MET A 215 10.06 18.86 3.00
CA MET A 215 10.63 19.60 1.85
C MET A 215 12.01 20.22 2.15
N GLU A 216 12.21 20.82 3.32
CA GLU A 216 13.48 21.45 3.69
C GLU A 216 14.56 20.39 3.89
N GLU A 217 14.24 19.32 4.62
CA GLU A 217 15.14 18.20 4.85
C GLU A 217 15.48 17.45 3.55
N ASP A 218 14.50 17.23 2.68
CA ASP A 218 14.70 16.59 1.39
C ASP A 218 15.61 17.41 0.47
N PHE A 219 15.46 18.73 0.46
CA PHE A 219 16.33 19.61 -0.30
C PHE A 219 17.78 19.53 0.18
N GLU A 220 18.02 19.59 1.51
CA GLU A 220 19.36 19.47 2.09
C GLU A 220 20.00 18.08 1.82
N ASN A 221 19.20 17.01 1.77
CA ASN A 221 19.65 15.65 1.52
C ASN A 221 19.67 15.27 0.04
N SER A 222 19.53 16.23 -0.88
CA SER A 222 19.52 16.02 -2.34
C SER A 222 18.49 14.97 -2.77
N ARG A 223 17.36 14.90 -2.09
CA ARG A 223 16.19 14.13 -2.50
C ARG A 223 15.36 15.00 -3.45
N HIS A 224 14.87 14.40 -4.52
CA HIS A 224 14.11 15.12 -5.55
C HIS A 224 12.65 14.66 -5.54
N THR A 225 11.96 14.86 -4.42
CA THR A 225 10.55 14.46 -4.23
C THR A 225 9.59 15.38 -4.99
N LEU A 226 8.37 14.91 -5.29
CA LEU A 226 7.39 15.63 -6.09
C LEU A 226 7.13 17.07 -5.58
N PRO A 227 6.98 17.34 -4.27
CA PRO A 227 6.76 18.70 -3.77
C PRO A 227 7.90 19.69 -4.11
N LEU A 228 9.13 19.22 -4.24
CA LEU A 228 10.25 20.07 -4.65
C LEU A 228 10.17 20.49 -6.11
N TYR A 229 9.55 19.67 -6.99
CA TYR A 229 9.36 20.00 -8.41
C TYR A 229 8.16 20.91 -8.65
N ILE A 230 7.00 20.60 -8.05
CA ILE A 230 5.77 21.34 -8.33
C ILE A 230 5.53 22.52 -7.37
N GLY A 231 6.29 22.58 -6.28
CA GLY A 231 6.14 23.58 -5.23
C GLY A 231 5.06 23.22 -4.21
N LYS A 232 5.17 23.83 -3.03
CA LYS A 232 4.31 23.53 -1.86
C LYS A 232 2.83 23.77 -2.15
N GLU A 233 2.48 24.90 -2.78
CA GLU A 233 1.08 25.25 -3.04
C GLU A 233 0.38 24.24 -3.95
N LYS A 234 1.02 23.86 -5.07
CA LYS A 234 0.46 22.87 -5.99
C LYS A 234 0.37 21.50 -5.33
N SER A 235 1.33 21.14 -4.46
CA SER A 235 1.29 19.89 -3.70
C SER A 235 0.11 19.83 -2.74
N LEU A 236 -0.23 20.94 -2.08
CA LEU A 236 -1.41 21.04 -1.21
C LEU A 236 -2.73 20.96 -2.00
N ILE A 237 -2.76 21.53 -3.21
CA ILE A 237 -3.92 21.37 -4.10
C ILE A 237 -4.06 19.90 -4.51
N LEU A 238 -2.98 19.26 -4.94
CA LEU A 238 -2.96 17.84 -5.33
C LEU A 238 -3.42 16.95 -4.17
N PHE A 239 -2.90 17.19 -2.96
CA PHE A 239 -3.30 16.47 -1.74
C PHE A 239 -4.82 16.51 -1.53
N LYS A 240 -5.43 17.69 -1.67
CA LYS A 240 -6.88 17.85 -1.55
C LYS A 240 -7.63 17.14 -2.69
N MET A 241 -7.17 17.27 -3.94
CA MET A 241 -7.81 16.70 -5.12
C MET A 241 -7.84 15.17 -5.08
N LEU A 242 -6.75 14.53 -4.65
CA LEU A 242 -6.68 13.08 -4.54
C LEU A 242 -7.79 12.50 -3.63
N TYR A 243 -8.13 13.16 -2.54
CA TYR A 243 -9.26 12.74 -1.71
C TYR A 243 -10.61 12.90 -2.43
N TYR A 244 -10.82 13.99 -3.18
CA TYR A 244 -12.09 14.17 -3.91
C TYR A 244 -12.26 13.13 -5.01
N ILE A 245 -11.16 12.74 -5.68
CA ILE A 245 -11.17 11.64 -6.67
C ILE A 245 -11.69 10.34 -6.06
N SER A 246 -11.35 10.04 -4.79
CA SER A 246 -11.87 8.86 -4.09
C SER A 246 -13.39 8.85 -3.98
N TYR A 247 -14.00 9.99 -3.65
CA TYR A 247 -15.47 10.08 -3.53
C TYR A 247 -16.15 9.94 -4.89
N ILE A 248 -15.59 10.57 -5.93
CA ILE A 248 -16.10 10.44 -7.29
C ILE A 248 -16.01 8.97 -7.74
N ALA A 249 -14.90 8.29 -7.45
CA ALA A 249 -14.71 6.90 -7.83
C ALA A 249 -15.74 5.96 -7.17
N VAL A 250 -16.01 6.15 -5.87
CA VAL A 250 -17.02 5.32 -5.16
C VAL A 250 -18.43 5.59 -5.68
N ILE A 251 -18.79 6.86 -5.92
CA ILE A 251 -20.10 7.21 -6.52
C ILE A 251 -20.24 6.56 -7.90
N LEU A 252 -19.19 6.66 -8.74
CA LEU A 252 -19.19 6.06 -10.06
C LEU A 252 -19.28 4.52 -9.99
N ALA A 253 -18.55 3.88 -9.07
CA ALA A 253 -18.60 2.43 -8.88
C ALA A 253 -20.00 1.96 -8.43
N CYS A 254 -20.70 2.73 -7.60
CA CYS A 254 -22.08 2.45 -7.22
C CYS A 254 -23.04 2.67 -8.42
N ALA A 255 -22.88 3.75 -9.19
CA ALA A 255 -23.68 4.04 -10.38
C ALA A 255 -23.56 2.95 -11.46
N LEU A 256 -22.35 2.40 -11.63
CA LEU A 256 -22.04 1.28 -12.53
C LEU A 256 -22.42 -0.09 -11.94
N LYS A 257 -23.01 -0.13 -10.73
CA LYS A 257 -23.39 -1.39 -10.03
C LYS A 257 -22.18 -2.32 -9.75
N ILE A 258 -20.96 -1.77 -9.69
CA ILE A 258 -19.76 -2.50 -9.33
C ILE A 258 -19.68 -2.65 -7.80
N LEU A 259 -20.07 -1.59 -7.08
CA LEU A 259 -20.25 -1.59 -5.63
C LEU A 259 -21.74 -1.56 -5.26
N PRO A 260 -22.14 -2.14 -4.12
CA PRO A 260 -23.52 -2.07 -3.63
C PRO A 260 -23.87 -0.62 -3.25
N TYR A 261 -25.16 -0.25 -3.36
CA TYR A 261 -25.60 1.10 -3.01
C TYR A 261 -25.33 1.47 -1.55
N VAL A 262 -25.28 0.49 -0.64
CA VAL A 262 -24.89 0.72 0.76
C VAL A 262 -23.48 1.31 0.86
N SER A 263 -22.62 1.13 -0.13
CA SER A 263 -21.28 1.76 -0.18
C SER A 263 -21.35 3.28 -0.32
N LEU A 264 -22.49 3.87 -0.64
CA LEU A 264 -22.70 5.33 -0.55
C LEU A 264 -22.59 5.86 0.88
N LEU A 265 -22.71 5.01 1.92
CA LEU A 265 -22.39 5.39 3.31
C LEU A 265 -20.94 5.87 3.46
N PHE A 266 -20.06 5.50 2.53
CA PHE A 266 -18.72 6.07 2.42
C PHE A 266 -18.72 7.61 2.40
N LEU A 267 -19.75 8.24 1.85
CA LEU A 267 -19.89 9.70 1.81
C LEU A 267 -19.95 10.34 3.21
N LEU A 268 -20.36 9.60 4.24
CA LEU A 268 -20.37 10.08 5.63
C LEU A 268 -18.95 10.38 6.13
N THR A 269 -17.93 9.74 5.56
CA THR A 269 -16.52 10.01 5.89
C THR A 269 -16.06 11.40 5.43
N PHE A 270 -16.81 12.07 4.55
CA PHE A 270 -16.44 13.36 3.97
C PHE A 270 -16.28 14.46 5.04
N ILE A 271 -17.16 14.49 6.04
CA ILE A 271 -17.13 15.54 7.08
C ILE A 271 -15.82 15.47 7.90
N PRO A 272 -15.47 14.33 8.57
CA PRO A 272 -14.24 14.23 9.32
C PRO A 272 -12.99 14.36 8.41
N LEU A 273 -13.04 13.82 7.20
CA LEU A 273 -11.94 13.94 6.23
C LEU A 273 -11.69 15.40 5.87
N ARG A 274 -12.73 16.18 5.54
CA ARG A 274 -12.61 17.60 5.21
C ARG A 274 -11.95 18.39 6.34
N ASN A 275 -12.30 18.10 7.60
CA ASN A 275 -11.69 18.74 8.76
C ASN A 275 -10.19 18.42 8.88
N ASN A 276 -9.82 17.15 8.69
CA ASN A 276 -8.43 16.72 8.70
C ASN A 276 -7.62 17.36 7.56
N VAL A 277 -8.19 17.39 6.34
CA VAL A 277 -7.57 18.05 5.19
C VAL A 277 -7.37 19.52 5.48
N ARG A 278 -8.40 20.23 6.00
CA ARG A 278 -8.26 21.65 6.35
C ARG A 278 -7.17 21.88 7.38
N ALA A 279 -7.08 21.05 8.41
CA ALA A 279 -6.03 21.16 9.43
C ALA A 279 -4.63 20.97 8.81
N PHE A 280 -4.45 20.00 7.90
CA PHE A 280 -3.19 19.80 7.21
C PHE A 280 -2.85 20.98 6.26
N LEU A 281 -3.84 21.53 5.54
CA LEU A 281 -3.62 22.68 4.68
C LEU A 281 -3.19 23.95 5.44
N LEU A 282 -3.68 24.11 6.69
CA LEU A 282 -3.29 25.24 7.55
C LEU A 282 -1.88 25.10 8.13
N LYS A 283 -1.48 23.89 8.47
CA LYS A 283 -0.16 23.61 9.10
C LYS A 283 0.35 22.25 8.61
N GLN A 284 1.55 22.22 8.01
CA GLN A 284 2.23 21.01 7.60
C GLN A 284 3.32 20.68 8.62
N SER A 285 3.06 19.65 9.44
CA SER A 285 3.95 19.27 10.54
C SER A 285 4.00 17.77 10.69
N LYS A 286 5.20 17.21 10.64
CA LYS A 286 5.45 15.77 10.86
C LYS A 286 4.87 15.27 12.19
N LYS A 287 4.97 16.11 13.24
CA LYS A 287 4.52 15.75 14.59
C LYS A 287 3.01 15.91 14.81
N GLU A 288 2.39 16.91 14.17
CA GLU A 288 1.02 17.32 14.52
C GLU A 288 -0.01 16.92 13.47
N THR A 289 0.30 17.07 12.19
CA THR A 289 -0.71 16.95 11.12
C THR A 289 -0.44 15.85 10.11
N PHE A 290 0.78 15.33 9.98
CA PHE A 290 1.08 14.20 9.10
C PHE A 290 0.17 12.99 9.38
N ALA A 291 -0.04 12.65 10.66
CA ALA A 291 -0.90 11.53 11.05
C ALA A 291 -2.35 11.65 10.57
N LEU A 292 -2.81 12.85 10.17
CA LEU A 292 -4.15 13.04 9.61
C LEU A 292 -4.29 12.37 8.24
N SER A 293 -3.23 12.29 7.43
CA SER A 293 -3.24 11.55 6.17
C SER A 293 -3.45 10.05 6.39
N ILE A 294 -2.79 9.48 7.41
CA ILE A 294 -2.98 8.08 7.81
C ILE A 294 -4.41 7.84 8.32
N LYS A 295 -4.92 8.75 9.18
CA LYS A 295 -6.31 8.67 9.68
C LYS A 295 -7.33 8.70 8.54
N ASN A 296 -7.13 9.55 7.56
CA ASN A 296 -8.00 9.65 6.39
C ASN A 296 -7.97 8.36 5.56
N PHE A 297 -6.79 7.81 5.31
CA PHE A 297 -6.63 6.53 4.60
C PHE A 297 -7.39 5.40 5.31
N VAL A 298 -7.18 5.26 6.64
CA VAL A 298 -7.86 4.24 7.46
C VAL A 298 -9.37 4.46 7.43
N LEU A 299 -9.83 5.69 7.69
CA LEU A 299 -11.25 6.05 7.72
C LEU A 299 -11.97 5.66 6.43
N MET A 300 -11.41 6.04 5.28
CA MET A 300 -12.00 5.79 3.98
C MET A 300 -12.08 4.29 3.67
N ASN A 301 -10.95 3.61 3.77
CA ASN A 301 -10.87 2.23 3.34
C ASN A 301 -11.57 1.26 4.29
N VAL A 302 -11.50 1.49 5.61
CA VAL A 302 -12.24 0.68 6.60
C VAL A 302 -13.75 0.88 6.43
N CYS A 303 -14.20 2.11 6.18
CA CYS A 303 -15.61 2.38 5.88
C CYS A 303 -16.05 1.62 4.62
N LEU A 304 -15.27 1.65 3.54
CA LEU A 304 -15.60 0.94 2.30
C LEU A 304 -15.66 -0.59 2.53
N ILE A 305 -14.67 -1.17 3.22
CA ILE A 305 -14.67 -2.59 3.59
C ILE A 305 -15.93 -2.93 4.40
N PHE A 306 -16.28 -2.09 5.39
CA PHE A 306 -17.43 -2.32 6.24
C PHE A 306 -18.75 -2.30 5.46
N THR A 307 -18.90 -1.40 4.49
CA THR A 307 -20.09 -1.36 3.62
C THR A 307 -20.22 -2.61 2.75
N LEU A 308 -19.12 -3.17 2.27
CA LEU A 308 -19.10 -4.44 1.54
C LEU A 308 -19.51 -5.61 2.44
N LEU A 309 -19.05 -5.64 3.70
CA LEU A 309 -19.43 -6.66 4.67
C LEU A 309 -20.92 -6.57 5.04
N ILE A 310 -21.46 -5.35 5.17
CA ILE A 310 -22.89 -5.14 5.37
C ILE A 310 -23.70 -5.69 4.18
N ALA A 311 -23.30 -5.39 2.94
CA ALA A 311 -23.96 -5.90 1.76
C ALA A 311 -23.96 -7.43 1.72
N LEU A 312 -22.83 -8.05 2.03
CA LEU A 312 -22.70 -9.51 2.18
C LEU A 312 -23.66 -10.07 3.22
N GLY A 313 -23.78 -9.41 4.37
CA GLY A 313 -24.68 -9.82 5.44
C GLY A 313 -26.17 -9.77 5.02
N PHE A 314 -26.58 -8.71 4.31
CA PHE A 314 -27.96 -8.61 3.80
C PHE A 314 -28.29 -9.71 2.79
N GLU A 315 -27.39 -10.02 1.87
CA GLU A 315 -27.63 -11.06 0.88
C GLU A 315 -27.68 -12.48 1.49
N LEU A 316 -26.92 -12.73 2.56
CA LEU A 316 -26.98 -14.00 3.28
C LEU A 316 -28.26 -14.20 4.08
N VAL A 317 -28.93 -13.10 4.46
CA VAL A 317 -30.20 -13.14 5.22
C VAL A 317 -31.42 -13.15 4.26
N SER A 318 -31.27 -12.61 3.05
CA SER A 318 -32.37 -12.48 2.07
C SER A 318 -32.45 -13.63 1.05
N GLY A 319 -31.45 -14.48 0.97
CA GLY A 319 -31.40 -15.69 0.11
C GLY A 319 -31.59 -16.94 0.88
#